data_7533dfca89610048fcad6ddf9fc313f2
#
_entry.id   7533dfca89610048fcad6ddf9fc313f2
#
_cell.length_a   1.000
_cell.length_b   1.000
_cell.length_c   1.000
_cell.angle_alpha   90.00
_cell.angle_beta   90.00
_cell.angle_gamma   90.00
#
_symmetry.space_group_name_H-M   'P 1'
#
loop_
_entity.id
_entity.type
_entity.pdbx_description
1 polymer ?
#
loop_
_entity_poly.entity_id
_entity_poly.type
_entity_poly.pdbx_seq_one_letter_code
_entity_poly.pdbx_strand_id
1 'polypeptide(L)'
;ILIGFGLFYFFKSIHFTPLLPYYSWGSLCILIGIAFLAESRFGNHSDFILPGILFSGFGLHQYIATRLEYWPAEHTMIFLLISLGLLLTYSKKGTGKGSGFLFLAISVFFIFHEKILNTLGLTNYIDFFNHYWPVLLMLIGGFLLFKKK
;
A
#
# COMPACT_ATOMS: atom_id res chain seq x y z
N ILE A 1 4.00 10.81 16.98
CA ILE A 1 2.69 10.21 16.67
C ILE A 1 1.64 10.75 17.62
N LEU A 2 1.78 10.63 18.96
CA LEU A 2 0.78 11.10 19.95
C LEU A 2 0.45 12.58 19.83
N ILE A 3 1.46 13.45 19.65
CA ILE A 3 1.27 14.89 19.46
C ILE A 3 0.46 15.16 18.18
N GLY A 4 0.79 14.47 17.07
CA GLY A 4 0.06 14.61 15.82
C GLY A 4 -1.41 14.17 15.92
N PHE A 5 -1.66 13.05 16.61
CA PHE A 5 -3.03 12.59 16.92
C PHE A 5 -3.78 13.62 17.77
N GLY A 6 -3.15 14.13 18.83
CA GLY A 6 -3.73 15.14 19.70
C GLY A 6 -4.12 16.40 18.92
N LEU A 7 -3.21 16.92 18.11
CA LEU A 7 -3.48 18.09 17.26
C LEU A 7 -4.59 17.83 16.24
N PHE A 8 -4.59 16.67 15.59
CA PHE A 8 -5.62 16.31 14.63
C PHE A 8 -7.02 16.31 15.27
N TYR A 9 -7.18 15.63 16.42
CA TYR A 9 -8.46 15.60 17.13
C TYR A 9 -8.83 16.94 17.74
N PHE A 10 -7.86 17.71 18.22
CA PHE A 10 -8.07 19.07 18.74
C PHE A 10 -8.65 19.99 17.65
N PHE A 11 -8.01 20.06 16.47
CA PHE A 11 -8.52 20.86 15.36
C PHE A 11 -9.87 20.37 14.84
N LYS A 12 -10.11 19.06 14.87
CA LYS A 12 -11.40 18.48 14.54
C LYS A 12 -12.49 18.92 15.52
N SER A 13 -12.17 18.96 16.83
CA SER A 13 -13.11 19.33 17.88
C SER A 13 -13.55 20.80 17.84
N ILE A 14 -12.63 21.71 17.49
CA ILE A 14 -12.94 23.15 17.35
C ILE A 14 -13.57 23.51 16.00
N HIS A 15 -13.92 22.51 15.16
CA HIS A 15 -14.54 22.71 13.84
C HIS A 15 -13.81 23.76 12.99
N PHE A 16 -12.48 23.69 12.95
CA PHE A 16 -11.67 24.63 12.19
C PHE A 16 -12.00 24.50 10.68
N THR A 17 -12.83 25.41 10.22
CA THR A 17 -13.49 25.40 8.90
C THR A 17 -12.53 25.14 7.71
N PRO A 18 -11.30 25.72 7.66
CA PRO A 18 -10.38 25.49 6.55
C PRO A 18 -9.91 24.04 6.41
N LEU A 19 -9.94 23.26 7.49
CA LEU A 19 -9.45 21.88 7.53
C LEU A 19 -10.56 20.83 7.50
N LEU A 20 -11.85 21.23 7.54
CA LEU A 20 -13.00 20.32 7.53
C LEU A 20 -12.95 19.26 6.44
N PRO A 21 -12.65 19.59 5.15
CA PRO A 21 -12.58 18.59 4.08
C PRO A 21 -11.40 17.60 4.22
N TYR A 22 -10.42 17.90 5.08
CA TYR A 22 -9.23 17.09 5.28
C TYR A 22 -9.31 16.18 6.52
N TYR A 23 -10.38 16.27 7.33
CA TYR A 23 -10.59 15.38 8.47
C TYR A 23 -11.12 14.01 8.02
N SER A 24 -10.30 13.30 7.27
CA SER A 24 -10.61 11.95 6.78
C SER A 24 -9.64 10.92 7.34
N TRP A 25 -9.99 9.67 7.20
CA TRP A 25 -9.10 8.55 7.53
C TRP A 25 -7.77 8.64 6.77
N GLY A 26 -7.81 9.08 5.51
CA GLY A 26 -6.62 9.31 4.70
C GLY A 26 -5.64 10.31 5.30
N SER A 27 -6.13 11.42 5.90
CA SER A 27 -5.27 12.41 6.57
C SER A 27 -4.56 11.83 7.79
N LEU A 28 -5.25 11.00 8.58
CA LEU A 28 -4.62 10.30 9.70
C LEU A 28 -3.52 9.37 9.22
N CYS A 29 -3.75 8.62 8.15
CA CYS A 29 -2.74 7.76 7.56
C CYS A 29 -1.52 8.57 7.09
N ILE A 30 -1.73 9.70 6.40
CA ILE A 30 -0.62 10.57 5.98
C ILE A 30 0.18 11.07 7.19
N LEU A 31 -0.49 11.52 8.23
CA LEU A 31 0.15 12.04 9.43
C LEU A 31 1.00 10.97 10.13
N ILE A 32 0.47 9.75 10.27
CA ILE A 32 1.19 8.60 10.82
C ILE A 32 2.39 8.25 9.93
N GLY A 33 2.19 8.21 8.61
CA GLY A 33 3.24 7.92 7.64
C GLY A 33 4.38 8.93 7.69
N ILE A 34 4.07 10.22 7.74
CA ILE A 34 5.07 11.28 7.88
C ILE A 34 5.85 11.14 9.20
N ALA A 35 5.17 10.80 10.31
CA ALA A 35 5.84 10.59 11.59
C ALA A 35 6.84 9.43 11.53
N PHE A 36 6.51 8.31 10.86
CA PHE A 36 7.43 7.19 10.64
C PHE A 36 8.60 7.58 9.73
N LEU A 37 8.35 8.34 8.65
CA LEU A 37 9.41 8.82 7.76
C LEU A 37 10.35 9.79 8.48
N ALA A 38 9.82 10.66 9.33
CA ALA A 38 10.62 11.56 10.16
C ALA A 38 11.51 10.76 11.12
N GLU A 39 10.97 9.75 11.81
CA GLU A 39 11.74 8.86 12.67
C GLU A 39 12.84 8.12 11.89
N SER A 40 12.53 7.64 10.70
CA SER A 40 13.53 7.01 9.83
C SER A 40 14.65 7.97 9.41
N ARG A 41 14.34 9.25 9.26
CA ARG A 41 15.31 10.28 8.82
C ARG A 41 16.16 10.80 9.97
N PHE A 42 15.53 11.16 11.08
CA PHE A 42 16.18 11.80 12.23
C PHE A 42 16.68 10.81 13.28
N GLY A 43 15.95 9.70 13.50
CA GLY A 43 16.33 8.63 14.42
C GLY A 43 17.31 7.60 13.82
N ASN A 44 17.63 7.72 12.52
CA ASN A 44 18.48 6.77 11.79
C ASN A 44 17.98 5.31 11.79
N HIS A 45 16.67 5.12 11.99
CA HIS A 45 16.00 3.82 12.01
C HIS A 45 15.37 3.49 10.66
N SER A 46 16.11 2.82 9.79
CA SER A 46 15.63 2.48 8.44
C SER A 46 14.44 1.51 8.42
N ASP A 47 14.10 0.86 9.52
CA ASP A 47 12.93 -0.02 9.65
C ASP A 47 11.60 0.73 9.54
N PHE A 48 11.60 2.03 9.83
CA PHE A 48 10.41 2.88 9.73
C PHE A 48 10.14 3.42 8.32
N ILE A 49 11.02 3.17 7.34
CA ILE A 49 10.81 3.58 5.94
C ILE A 49 9.59 2.88 5.35
N LEU A 50 9.53 1.55 5.46
CA LEU A 50 8.44 0.76 4.89
C LEU A 50 7.07 1.17 5.45
N PRO A 51 6.82 1.15 6.77
CA PRO A 51 5.54 1.59 7.30
C PRO A 51 5.27 3.07 7.00
N GLY A 52 6.28 3.93 6.99
CA GLY A 52 6.13 5.33 6.64
C GLY A 52 5.59 5.54 5.23
N ILE A 53 6.13 4.81 4.24
CA ILE A 53 5.67 4.87 2.85
C ILE A 53 4.30 4.25 2.69
N LEU A 54 4.02 3.12 3.37
CA LEU A 54 2.70 2.48 3.30
C LEU A 54 1.60 3.41 3.80
N PHE A 55 1.77 3.98 5.00
CA PHE A 55 0.75 4.85 5.58
C PHE A 55 0.61 6.17 4.82
N SER A 56 1.70 6.85 4.48
CA SER A 56 1.63 8.11 3.74
C SER A 56 1.12 7.91 2.32
N GLY A 57 1.58 6.87 1.63
CA GLY A 57 1.16 6.55 0.27
C GLY A 57 -0.29 6.10 0.19
N PHE A 58 -0.75 5.26 1.13
CA PHE A 58 -2.14 4.84 1.21
C PHE A 58 -3.08 6.02 1.51
N GLY A 59 -2.70 6.88 2.47
CA GLY A 59 -3.46 8.08 2.76
C GLY A 59 -3.55 9.02 1.55
N LEU A 60 -2.46 9.19 0.80
CA LEU A 60 -2.44 9.98 -0.42
C LEU A 60 -3.28 9.33 -1.54
N HIS A 61 -3.20 8.00 -1.69
CA HIS A 61 -4.03 7.24 -2.63
C HIS A 61 -5.52 7.50 -2.43
N GLN A 62 -6.01 7.52 -1.18
CA GLN A 62 -7.40 7.80 -0.84
C GLN A 62 -7.88 9.16 -1.39
N TYR A 63 -7.02 10.19 -1.38
CA TYR A 63 -7.36 11.50 -1.93
C TYR A 63 -7.32 11.54 -3.45
N ILE A 64 -6.35 10.87 -4.06
CA ILE A 64 -6.14 10.89 -5.50
C ILE A 64 -7.18 10.01 -6.19
N ALA A 65 -7.47 8.82 -5.64
CA ALA A 65 -8.43 7.87 -6.20
C ALA A 65 -9.86 8.46 -6.33
N THR A 66 -10.23 9.39 -5.45
CA THR A 66 -11.53 10.07 -5.53
C THR A 66 -11.59 11.16 -6.60
N ARG A 67 -10.46 11.56 -7.18
CA ARG A 67 -10.36 12.69 -8.13
C ARG A 67 -9.96 12.28 -9.53
N LEU A 68 -9.33 11.12 -9.69
CA LEU A 68 -8.82 10.64 -10.97
C LEU A 68 -9.52 9.34 -11.36
N GLU A 69 -10.21 9.37 -12.50
CA GLU A 69 -10.95 8.23 -13.06
C GLU A 69 -10.03 7.07 -13.49
N TYR A 70 -8.79 7.39 -13.89
CA TYR A 70 -7.79 6.40 -14.36
C TYR A 70 -6.73 6.06 -13.29
N TRP A 71 -7.11 6.11 -12.00
CA TRP A 71 -6.18 5.79 -10.93
C TRP A 71 -6.12 4.28 -10.66
N PRO A 72 -4.93 3.70 -10.42
CA PRO A 72 -4.81 2.26 -10.16
C PRO A 72 -5.65 1.81 -8.97
N ALA A 73 -6.18 0.58 -9.04
CA ALA A 73 -6.96 -0.02 -7.97
C ALA A 73 -6.16 -0.16 -6.67
N GLU A 74 -6.85 -0.20 -5.52
CA GLU A 74 -6.25 -0.25 -4.18
C GLU A 74 -5.19 -1.34 -4.04
N HIS A 75 -5.50 -2.57 -4.48
CA HIS A 75 -4.57 -3.70 -4.40
C HIS A 75 -3.28 -3.45 -5.18
N THR A 76 -3.38 -2.86 -6.37
CA THR A 76 -2.22 -2.52 -7.20
C THR A 76 -1.34 -1.47 -6.53
N MET A 77 -1.96 -0.44 -5.93
CA MET A 77 -1.24 0.59 -5.19
C MET A 77 -0.54 0.05 -3.95
N ILE A 78 -1.16 -0.88 -3.22
CA ILE A 78 -0.52 -1.52 -2.06
C ILE A 78 0.76 -2.24 -2.49
N PHE A 79 0.75 -3.04 -3.56
CA PHE A 79 1.96 -3.71 -4.07
C PHE A 79 3.03 -2.71 -4.50
N LEU A 80 2.63 -1.62 -5.15
CA LEU A 80 3.55 -0.56 -5.56
C LEU A 80 4.18 0.15 -4.36
N LEU A 81 3.40 0.45 -3.33
CA LEU A 81 3.90 1.08 -2.11
C LEU A 81 4.84 0.15 -1.32
N ILE A 82 4.52 -1.15 -1.24
CA ILE A 82 5.41 -2.15 -0.64
C ILE A 82 6.74 -2.19 -1.41
N SER A 83 6.68 -2.26 -2.75
CA SER A 83 7.87 -2.25 -3.60
C SER A 83 8.73 -1.01 -3.34
N LEU A 84 8.12 0.17 -3.37
CA LEU A 84 8.81 1.44 -3.14
C LEU A 84 9.44 1.48 -1.74
N GLY A 85 8.70 1.04 -0.71
CA GLY A 85 9.20 0.97 0.66
C GLY A 85 10.41 0.04 0.79
N LEU A 86 10.36 -1.14 0.17
CA LEU A 86 11.47 -2.10 0.17
C LEU A 86 12.68 -1.58 -0.59
N LEU A 87 12.50 -0.96 -1.75
CA LEU A 87 13.59 -0.39 -2.55
C LEU A 87 14.27 0.77 -1.82
N LEU A 88 13.51 1.63 -1.13
CA LEU A 88 14.09 2.71 -0.32
C LEU A 88 14.78 2.18 0.93
N THR A 89 14.25 1.12 1.54
CA THR A 89 14.93 0.43 2.65
C THR A 89 16.24 -0.20 2.17
N TYR A 90 16.24 -0.81 0.97
CA TYR A 90 17.45 -1.35 0.36
C TYR A 90 18.50 -0.26 0.14
N SER A 91 18.12 0.92 -0.34
CA SER A 91 19.04 2.05 -0.53
C SER A 91 19.79 2.44 0.75
N LYS A 92 19.19 2.22 1.93
CA LYS A 92 19.80 2.53 3.23
C LYS A 92 20.50 1.32 3.89
N LYS A 93 19.92 0.13 3.79
CA LYS A 93 20.41 -1.09 4.47
C LYS A 93 21.19 -2.05 3.58
N GLY A 94 21.09 -1.91 2.27
CA GLY A 94 21.67 -2.86 1.32
C GLY A 94 20.94 -4.21 1.22
N THR A 95 19.82 -4.40 1.93
CA THR A 95 19.05 -5.65 1.96
C THR A 95 17.62 -5.44 1.41
N GLY A 96 17.05 -6.45 0.75
CA GLY A 96 15.67 -6.39 0.24
C GLY A 96 15.50 -6.00 -1.24
N LYS A 97 16.62 -5.89 -2.00
CA LYS A 97 16.58 -5.54 -3.43
C LYS A 97 15.69 -6.50 -4.24
N GLY A 98 15.87 -7.81 -4.07
CA GLY A 98 15.12 -8.81 -4.82
C GLY A 98 13.62 -8.75 -4.55
N SER A 99 13.22 -8.65 -3.29
CA SER A 99 11.81 -8.51 -2.91
C SER A 99 11.20 -7.20 -3.40
N GLY A 100 11.94 -6.09 -3.33
CA GLY A 100 11.48 -4.81 -3.85
C GLY A 100 11.19 -4.87 -5.36
N PHE A 101 12.10 -5.42 -6.15
CA PHE A 101 11.89 -5.60 -7.60
C PHE A 101 10.78 -6.60 -7.92
N LEU A 102 10.62 -7.66 -7.14
CA LEU A 102 9.55 -8.63 -7.31
C LEU A 102 8.17 -7.96 -7.13
N PHE A 103 7.98 -7.21 -6.04
CA PHE A 103 6.72 -6.49 -5.82
C PHE A 103 6.49 -5.40 -6.87
N LEU A 104 7.55 -4.78 -7.39
CA LEU A 104 7.43 -3.83 -8.49
C LEU A 104 6.95 -4.53 -9.76
N ALA A 105 7.51 -5.67 -10.12
CA ALA A 105 7.09 -6.44 -11.28
C ALA A 105 5.62 -6.88 -11.16
N ILE A 106 5.20 -7.32 -9.96
CA ILE A 106 3.80 -7.68 -9.68
C ILE A 106 2.88 -6.46 -9.85
N SER A 107 3.23 -5.30 -9.30
CA SER A 107 2.40 -4.10 -9.42
C SER A 107 2.28 -3.62 -10.87
N VAL A 108 3.38 -3.63 -11.62
CA VAL A 108 3.37 -3.30 -13.06
C VAL A 108 2.51 -4.29 -13.84
N PHE A 109 2.60 -5.59 -13.54
CA PHE A 109 1.73 -6.58 -14.15
C PHE A 109 0.26 -6.29 -13.88
N PHE A 110 -0.12 -5.94 -12.65
CA PHE A 110 -1.51 -5.58 -12.31
C PHE A 110 -1.98 -4.30 -12.98
N ILE A 111 -1.12 -3.31 -13.21
CA ILE A 111 -1.47 -2.08 -13.95
C ILE A 111 -1.82 -2.41 -15.41
N PHE A 112 -1.06 -3.30 -16.02
CA PHE A 112 -1.21 -3.63 -17.43
C PHE A 112 -2.07 -4.87 -17.70
N HIS A 113 -2.46 -5.62 -16.67
CA HIS A 113 -3.12 -6.92 -16.83
C HIS A 113 -4.39 -6.82 -17.66
N GLU A 114 -5.28 -5.85 -17.41
CA GLU A 114 -6.52 -5.70 -18.18
C GLU A 114 -6.24 -5.50 -19.69
N LYS A 115 -5.24 -4.69 -20.01
CA LYS A 115 -4.84 -4.41 -21.37
C LYS A 115 -4.22 -5.65 -22.05
N ILE A 116 -3.38 -6.37 -21.31
CA ILE A 116 -2.75 -7.61 -21.77
C ILE A 116 -3.81 -8.69 -22.00
N LEU A 117 -4.78 -8.81 -21.10
CA LEU A 117 -5.82 -9.82 -21.12
C LEU A 117 -6.82 -9.63 -22.27
N ASN A 118 -7.24 -8.37 -22.47
CA ASN A 118 -8.10 -8.02 -23.61
C ASN A 118 -7.40 -8.28 -24.94
N THR A 119 -6.09 -8.06 -25.01
CA THR A 119 -5.30 -8.32 -26.23
C THR A 119 -5.12 -9.83 -26.49
N LEU A 120 -5.01 -10.63 -25.43
CA LEU A 120 -4.81 -12.08 -25.51
C LEU A 120 -6.14 -12.88 -25.55
N GLY A 121 -7.30 -12.23 -25.42
CA GLY A 121 -8.61 -12.90 -25.39
C GLY A 121 -8.82 -13.82 -24.19
N LEU A 122 -8.06 -13.64 -23.12
CA LEU A 122 -8.05 -14.50 -21.93
C LEU A 122 -9.01 -14.04 -20.82
N THR A 123 -9.90 -13.10 -21.10
CA THR A 123 -10.85 -12.53 -20.12
C THR A 123 -11.68 -13.61 -19.43
N ASN A 124 -12.16 -14.62 -20.14
CA ASN A 124 -12.99 -15.71 -19.58
C ASN A 124 -12.24 -16.58 -18.56
N TYR A 125 -10.92 -16.74 -18.70
CA TYR A 125 -10.12 -17.55 -17.77
C TYR A 125 -9.83 -16.80 -16.47
N ILE A 126 -9.90 -15.49 -16.47
CA ILE A 126 -9.61 -14.64 -15.32
C ILE A 126 -10.81 -14.47 -14.43
N ASP A 127 -12.01 -14.39 -14.99
CA ASP A 127 -13.23 -14.41 -14.19
C ASP A 127 -13.32 -15.73 -13.41
N PHE A 128 -12.89 -16.83 -14.01
CA PHE A 128 -12.74 -18.11 -13.34
C PHE A 128 -11.69 -18.03 -12.19
N PHE A 129 -10.51 -17.46 -12.46
CA PHE A 129 -9.46 -17.33 -11.45
C PHE A 129 -9.84 -16.36 -10.34
N ASN A 130 -10.46 -15.23 -10.65
CA ASN A 130 -10.97 -14.27 -9.67
C ASN A 130 -12.05 -14.87 -8.76
N HIS A 131 -12.81 -15.82 -9.24
CA HIS A 131 -13.83 -16.49 -8.43
C HIS A 131 -13.25 -17.58 -7.53
N TYR A 132 -12.22 -18.31 -7.98
CA TYR A 132 -11.70 -19.49 -7.31
C TYR A 132 -10.36 -19.29 -6.58
N TRP A 133 -9.72 -18.11 -6.66
CA TRP A 133 -8.46 -17.86 -5.95
C TRP A 133 -8.53 -18.08 -4.41
N PRO A 134 -9.66 -17.80 -3.69
CA PRO A 134 -9.72 -18.08 -2.27
C PRO A 134 -9.65 -19.57 -1.96
N VAL A 135 -10.25 -20.40 -2.84
CA VAL A 135 -10.18 -21.87 -2.71
C VAL A 135 -8.74 -22.35 -2.89
N LEU A 136 -8.01 -21.75 -3.82
CA LEU A 136 -6.60 -22.06 -4.07
C LEU A 136 -5.73 -21.70 -2.86
N LEU A 137 -5.99 -20.56 -2.22
CA LEU A 137 -5.32 -20.20 -0.97
C LEU A 137 -5.66 -21.14 0.19
N MET A 138 -6.91 -21.58 0.30
CA MET A 138 -7.32 -22.56 1.31
C MET A 138 -6.60 -23.91 1.11
N LEU A 139 -6.47 -24.37 -0.13
CA LEU A 139 -5.74 -25.59 -0.46
C LEU A 139 -4.25 -25.46 -0.15
N ILE A 140 -3.60 -24.36 -0.52
CA ILE A 140 -2.19 -24.10 -0.21
C ILE A 140 -2.00 -24.01 1.31
N GLY A 141 -2.84 -23.27 2.01
CA GLY A 141 -2.79 -23.15 3.48
C GLY A 141 -2.97 -24.48 4.16
N GLY A 142 -3.96 -25.28 3.73
CA GLY A 142 -4.18 -26.65 4.20
C GLY A 142 -2.97 -27.55 3.96
N PHE A 143 -2.41 -27.54 2.75
CA PHE A 143 -1.23 -28.32 2.42
C PHE A 143 -0.02 -27.95 3.30
N LEU A 144 0.20 -26.66 3.56
CA LEU A 144 1.29 -26.19 4.43
C LEU A 144 1.10 -26.63 5.89
N LEU A 145 -0.13 -26.67 6.38
CA LEU A 145 -0.45 -27.18 7.72
C LEU A 145 -0.14 -28.68 7.85
N PHE A 146 -0.46 -29.49 6.83
CA PHE A 146 -0.18 -30.94 6.84
C PHE A 146 1.29 -31.28 6.60
N LYS A 147 2.04 -30.42 5.90
CA LYS A 147 3.47 -30.63 5.66
C LYS A 147 4.35 -30.32 6.88
N LYS A 148 3.84 -29.67 7.90
CA LYS A 148 4.57 -29.32 9.14
C LYS A 148 4.48 -30.47 10.18
N LYS A 149 4.83 -31.71 9.75
CA LYS A 149 5.13 -32.84 10.64
C LYS A 149 6.57 -33.29 10.41
#